data_839c2d93e3058a8685ea6c7fb0260f90
#
_entry.id   839c2d93e3058a8685ea6c7fb0260f90
#
_cell.length_a   1.000
_cell.length_b   1.000
_cell.length_c   1.000
_cell.angle_alpha   90.00
_cell.angle_beta   90.00
_cell.angle_gamma   90.00
#
_symmetry.space_group_name_H-M   'P 1'
#
loop_
_entity.id
_entity.type
_entity.pdbx_description
1 polymer ?
#
loop_
_entity_poly.entity_id
_entity_poly.type
_entity_poly.pdbx_seq_one_letter_code
_entity_poly.pdbx_strand_id
1 'polypeptide(L)'
;VLDHWFLYPVLTNQNTSELTHNVAPIKIRYGSSVEPVGSQEIKKTVILETSKNYKVMPARFRISYEYNQHGYRPIDSLRNDPDITKPLALLLEGEFTSHYKGRIIDKYVNDPTANYRDKSKANKMVVIGDGDLIRNELGMSEKGQLLPYGLQFEPIVRDQNNQVATMYGNGIFFTNLMDRMMGNEHLIS
;
A
#
# COMPACT_ATOMS: atom_id res chain seq x y z
N VAL A 1 2.63 28.47 5.89
CA VAL A 1 3.67 27.72 5.17
C VAL A 1 3.29 26.25 5.27
N LEU A 2 2.98 25.61 4.12
CA LEU A 2 2.74 24.17 4.06
C LEU A 2 4.11 23.50 4.09
N ASP A 3 4.45 22.89 5.22
CA ASP A 3 5.66 22.09 5.36
C ASP A 3 5.46 20.71 4.76
N HIS A 4 6.43 20.24 3.97
CA HIS A 4 6.43 18.90 3.39
C HIS A 4 6.77 17.87 4.48
N TRP A 5 5.79 17.05 4.83
CA TRP A 5 6.01 15.94 5.76
C TRP A 5 6.54 14.72 5.02
N PHE A 6 7.84 14.50 5.09
CA PHE A 6 8.56 13.46 4.33
C PHE A 6 8.16 12.00 4.64
N LEU A 7 7.48 11.77 5.77
CA LEU A 7 6.99 10.44 6.15
C LEU A 7 5.64 10.06 5.50
N TYR A 8 5.06 11.00 4.74
CA TYR A 8 3.85 10.78 3.96
C TYR A 8 4.15 10.93 2.46
N PRO A 9 4.91 9.98 1.90
CA PRO A 9 5.25 10.07 0.49
C PRO A 9 4.01 9.95 -0.39
N VAL A 10 4.04 10.66 -1.49
CA VAL A 10 3.04 10.58 -2.55
C VAL A 10 3.68 9.87 -3.73
N LEU A 11 3.11 8.74 -4.09
CA LEU A 11 3.56 7.93 -5.21
C LEU A 11 2.93 8.45 -6.49
N THR A 12 3.76 9.02 -7.35
CA THR A 12 3.39 9.48 -8.69
C THR A 12 3.88 8.48 -9.72
N ASN A 13 3.27 8.47 -10.90
CA ASN A 13 3.70 7.66 -12.05
C ASN A 13 3.75 6.14 -11.76
N GLN A 14 2.73 5.62 -11.09
CA GLN A 14 2.60 4.20 -10.79
C GLN A 14 2.08 3.39 -11.99
N ASN A 15 2.63 3.61 -13.20
CA ASN A 15 2.21 2.89 -14.42
C ASN A 15 2.81 1.47 -14.52
N THR A 16 3.28 0.92 -13.41
CA THR A 16 3.91 -0.40 -13.37
C THR A 16 2.92 -1.56 -13.35
N SER A 17 1.65 -1.28 -13.07
CA SER A 17 0.59 -2.28 -12.93
C SER A 17 -0.73 -1.78 -13.53
N GLU A 18 -1.53 -2.70 -14.05
CA GLU A 18 -2.92 -2.42 -14.47
C GLU A 18 -3.73 -1.77 -13.35
N LEU A 19 -3.44 -2.09 -12.10
CA LEU A 19 -4.15 -1.57 -10.92
C LEU A 19 -3.92 -0.07 -10.67
N THR A 20 -2.84 0.47 -11.22
CA THR A 20 -2.40 1.86 -11.01
C THR A 20 -2.45 2.68 -12.29
N HIS A 21 -2.81 2.07 -13.40
CA HIS A 21 -2.98 2.79 -14.65
C HIS A 21 -4.13 3.79 -14.53
N ASN A 22 -3.91 5.04 -14.92
CA ASN A 22 -4.88 6.14 -14.82
C ASN A 22 -5.36 6.48 -13.40
N VAL A 23 -4.69 5.96 -12.37
CA VAL A 23 -4.99 6.32 -10.98
C VAL A 23 -4.24 7.59 -10.60
N ALA A 24 -4.92 8.52 -9.92
CA ALA A 24 -4.29 9.71 -9.35
C ALA A 24 -3.17 9.31 -8.36
N PRO A 25 -2.24 10.21 -8.04
CA PRO A 25 -1.16 9.91 -7.09
C PRO A 25 -1.68 9.26 -5.81
N ILE A 26 -0.96 8.24 -5.33
CA ILE A 26 -1.33 7.45 -4.15
C ILE A 26 -0.54 7.95 -2.95
N LYS A 27 -1.21 8.33 -1.87
CA LYS A 27 -0.59 8.76 -0.63
C LYS A 27 -0.37 7.58 0.31
N ILE A 28 0.83 7.50 0.85
CA ILE A 28 1.27 6.50 1.83
C ILE A 28 1.58 7.20 3.15
N ARG A 29 1.38 6.51 4.27
CA ARG A 29 1.77 6.98 5.60
C ARG A 29 2.73 6.00 6.24
N TYR A 30 3.93 6.47 6.62
CA TYR A 30 4.93 5.63 7.28
C TYR A 30 5.19 4.29 6.58
N GLY A 31 5.10 4.28 5.24
CA GLY A 31 5.20 3.06 4.46
C GLY A 31 6.52 2.32 4.66
N SER A 32 6.45 1.00 4.74
CA SER A 32 7.61 0.12 4.78
C SER A 32 7.79 -0.57 3.44
N SER A 33 9.03 -0.75 3.01
CA SER A 33 9.31 -1.56 1.83
C SER A 33 9.04 -3.04 2.09
N VAL A 34 8.59 -3.74 1.06
CA VAL A 34 8.38 -5.19 1.05
C VAL A 34 9.32 -5.84 0.07
N GLU A 35 9.95 -6.95 0.44
CA GLU A 35 10.89 -7.66 -0.43
C GLU A 35 10.27 -8.95 -0.98
N PRO A 36 10.35 -9.20 -2.30
CA PRO A 36 9.79 -10.39 -2.91
C PRO A 36 10.68 -11.62 -2.67
N VAL A 37 10.69 -12.12 -1.45
CA VAL A 37 11.45 -13.32 -1.03
C VAL A 37 10.64 -14.61 -1.13
N GLY A 38 11.28 -15.77 -0.92
CA GLY A 38 10.64 -17.08 -0.83
C GLY A 38 10.54 -17.82 -2.16
N SER A 39 9.61 -18.80 -2.24
CA SER A 39 9.53 -19.77 -3.34
C SER A 39 9.39 -19.13 -4.72
N GLN A 40 10.05 -19.73 -5.71
CA GLN A 40 9.90 -19.38 -7.14
C GLN A 40 8.57 -19.85 -7.74
N GLU A 41 7.87 -20.77 -7.06
CA GLU A 41 6.55 -21.27 -7.50
C GLU A 41 5.45 -20.20 -7.36
N ILE A 42 5.68 -19.19 -6.53
CA ILE A 42 4.75 -18.06 -6.34
C ILE A 42 5.18 -16.91 -7.25
N LYS A 43 4.30 -16.54 -8.17
CA LYS A 43 4.48 -15.34 -8.99
C LYS A 43 4.35 -14.10 -8.09
N LYS A 44 5.34 -13.23 -8.13
CA LYS A 44 5.41 -12.00 -7.35
C LYS A 44 5.43 -10.80 -8.29
N THR A 45 4.39 -9.99 -8.22
CA THR A 45 4.25 -8.79 -9.06
C THR A 45 4.27 -7.56 -8.16
N VAL A 46 5.17 -6.61 -8.43
CA VAL A 46 5.18 -5.31 -7.76
C VAL A 46 4.00 -4.50 -8.27
N ILE A 47 3.16 -4.02 -7.37
CA ILE A 47 1.97 -3.23 -7.71
C ILE A 47 2.05 -1.77 -7.23
N LEU A 48 2.88 -1.50 -6.21
CA LEU A 48 3.27 -0.16 -5.80
C LEU A 48 4.75 -0.12 -5.48
N GLU A 49 5.42 0.94 -5.90
CA GLU A 49 6.84 1.16 -5.60
C GLU A 49 7.15 2.64 -5.35
N THR A 50 8.27 2.90 -4.72
CA THR A 50 8.76 4.28 -4.54
C THR A 50 9.20 4.86 -5.87
N SER A 51 9.32 6.19 -5.93
CA SER A 51 10.14 6.82 -6.96
C SER A 51 11.62 6.45 -6.75
N LYS A 52 12.48 6.77 -7.72
CA LYS A 52 13.95 6.63 -7.59
C LYS A 52 14.54 7.55 -6.51
N ASN A 53 13.80 8.57 -6.10
CA ASN A 53 14.19 9.49 -5.03
C ASN A 53 13.48 9.06 -3.73
N TYR A 54 14.12 8.23 -2.94
CA TYR A 54 13.59 7.77 -1.65
C TYR A 54 14.68 7.77 -0.58
N LYS A 55 14.28 7.68 0.66
CA LYS A 55 15.16 7.47 1.80
C LYS A 55 14.62 6.36 2.68
N VAL A 56 15.47 5.42 3.03
CA VAL A 56 15.14 4.39 4.01
C VAL A 56 15.51 4.88 5.40
N MET A 57 14.56 4.85 6.31
CA MET A 57 14.76 5.18 7.72
C MET A 57 14.79 3.89 8.55
N PRO A 58 15.63 3.80 9.59
CA PRO A 58 15.65 2.63 10.45
C PRO A 58 14.34 2.49 11.24
N ALA A 59 13.92 1.25 11.52
CA ALA A 59 12.64 0.96 12.19
C ALA A 59 12.45 1.65 13.56
N ARG A 60 13.55 2.05 14.22
CA ARG A 60 13.52 2.77 15.49
C ARG A 60 13.82 4.27 15.34
N PHE A 61 13.43 4.84 14.24
CA PHE A 61 13.60 6.25 13.99
C PHE A 61 12.66 7.09 14.88
N ARG A 62 13.21 8.09 15.55
CA ARG A 62 12.41 9.02 16.35
C ARG A 62 11.76 10.05 15.43
N ILE A 63 10.43 10.08 15.38
CA ILE A 63 9.68 11.08 14.62
C ILE A 63 9.63 12.36 15.44
N SER A 64 10.10 13.48 14.89
CA SER A 64 10.08 14.81 15.50
C SER A 64 9.81 15.88 14.47
N TYR A 65 9.06 16.91 14.85
CA TYR A 65 8.87 18.12 14.04
C TYR A 65 10.16 18.94 13.85
N GLU A 66 11.18 18.72 14.69
CA GLU A 66 12.48 19.39 14.59
C GLU A 66 13.18 19.10 13.26
N TYR A 67 12.87 17.97 12.61
CA TYR A 67 13.40 17.65 11.27
C TYR A 67 12.99 18.67 10.22
N ASN A 68 11.84 19.31 10.35
CA ASN A 68 11.38 20.35 9.45
C ASN A 68 11.98 21.74 9.80
N GLN A 69 12.27 21.99 11.08
CA GLN A 69 12.73 23.29 11.56
C GLN A 69 14.21 23.55 11.29
N HIS A 70 15.04 22.50 11.24
CA HIS A 70 16.49 22.63 11.13
C HIS A 70 17.01 22.56 9.69
N GLY A 71 16.18 22.91 8.70
CA GLY A 71 16.60 22.93 7.31
C GLY A 71 17.01 21.57 6.76
N TYR A 72 16.53 20.48 7.39
CA TYR A 72 16.67 19.15 6.85
C TYR A 72 15.97 19.11 5.49
N ARG A 73 16.75 19.24 4.46
CA ARG A 73 16.27 19.10 3.08
C ARG A 73 16.29 17.62 2.72
N PRO A 74 15.15 16.93 2.78
CA PRO A 74 15.09 15.51 2.44
C PRO A 74 15.63 15.25 1.03
N ILE A 75 15.41 16.22 0.14
CA ILE A 75 15.76 16.11 -1.29
C ILE A 75 17.26 15.88 -1.52
N ASP A 76 18.14 16.50 -0.75
CA ASP A 76 19.59 16.37 -0.94
C ASP A 76 20.15 15.06 -0.37
N SER A 77 19.39 14.40 0.51
CA SER A 77 19.75 13.14 1.17
C SER A 77 18.91 11.94 0.73
N LEU A 78 17.99 12.13 -0.22
CA LEU A 78 17.03 11.10 -0.66
C LEU A 78 17.62 10.06 -1.60
N ARG A 79 18.80 10.28 -2.18
CA ARG A 79 19.40 9.34 -3.13
C ARG A 79 20.18 8.28 -2.40
N ASN A 80 19.56 7.13 -2.17
CA ASN A 80 20.31 5.93 -1.82
C ASN A 80 20.83 5.21 -3.08
N ASP A 81 20.02 5.15 -4.13
CA ASP A 81 20.40 4.57 -5.41
C ASP A 81 19.48 5.14 -6.51
N PRO A 82 20.04 5.88 -7.52
CA PRO A 82 19.21 6.53 -8.54
C PRO A 82 18.53 5.54 -9.50
N ASP A 83 18.95 4.28 -9.52
CA ASP A 83 18.44 3.29 -10.47
C ASP A 83 17.52 2.25 -9.85
N ILE A 84 17.36 2.25 -8.52
CA ILE A 84 16.57 1.25 -7.80
C ILE A 84 15.38 1.90 -7.12
N THR A 85 14.19 1.38 -7.39
CA THR A 85 12.97 1.65 -6.62
C THR A 85 12.81 0.65 -5.48
N LYS A 86 11.97 0.93 -4.49
CA LYS A 86 11.62 0.00 -3.42
C LYS A 86 10.17 -0.41 -3.53
N PRO A 87 9.87 -1.72 -3.63
CA PRO A 87 8.51 -2.20 -3.61
C PRO A 87 7.81 -1.85 -2.29
N LEU A 88 6.58 -1.39 -2.38
CA LEU A 88 5.72 -1.05 -1.24
C LEU A 88 4.50 -1.97 -1.18
N ALA A 89 4.10 -2.55 -2.30
CA ALA A 89 3.05 -3.56 -2.34
C ALA A 89 3.35 -4.62 -3.41
N LEU A 90 3.02 -5.86 -3.07
CA LEU A 90 3.21 -7.05 -3.91
C LEU A 90 1.89 -7.78 -4.08
N LEU A 91 1.60 -8.21 -5.30
CA LEU A 91 0.61 -9.24 -5.60
C LEU A 91 1.33 -10.58 -5.73
N LEU A 92 0.88 -11.55 -4.97
CA LEU A 92 1.37 -12.92 -4.95
C LEU A 92 0.30 -13.83 -5.56
N GLU A 93 0.67 -14.64 -6.55
CA GLU A 93 -0.25 -15.55 -7.23
C GLU A 93 0.35 -16.95 -7.31
N GLY A 94 -0.42 -17.98 -6.92
CA GLY A 94 0.01 -19.36 -6.98
C GLY A 94 -0.63 -20.25 -5.91
N GLU A 95 -0.02 -21.40 -5.67
CA GLU A 95 -0.42 -22.34 -4.62
C GLU A 95 0.47 -22.18 -3.39
N PHE A 96 -0.11 -21.66 -2.32
CA PHE A 96 0.62 -21.36 -1.09
C PHE A 96 0.79 -22.60 -0.23
N THR A 97 2.03 -22.89 0.17
CA THR A 97 2.31 -23.96 1.12
C THR A 97 1.86 -23.56 2.52
N SER A 98 1.17 -24.45 3.21
CA SER A 98 0.75 -24.23 4.60
C SER A 98 1.95 -24.02 5.51
N HIS A 99 1.88 -23.00 6.37
CA HIS A 99 2.87 -22.78 7.42
C HIS A 99 2.95 -23.95 8.40
N TYR A 100 1.88 -24.72 8.52
CA TYR A 100 1.77 -25.87 9.39
C TYR A 100 2.20 -27.19 8.75
N LYS A 101 2.62 -27.19 7.49
CA LYS A 101 3.09 -28.39 6.80
C LYS A 101 4.22 -29.05 7.59
N GLY A 102 4.01 -30.33 7.94
CA GLY A 102 4.95 -31.14 8.73
C GLY A 102 5.07 -30.71 10.21
N ARG A 103 4.18 -29.83 10.71
CA ARG A 103 4.16 -29.38 12.11
C ARG A 103 2.86 -29.73 12.84
N ILE A 104 1.85 -30.13 12.11
CA ILE A 104 0.56 -30.56 12.69
C ILE A 104 0.67 -32.00 13.15
N ILE A 105 0.07 -32.27 14.31
CA ILE A 105 -0.08 -33.62 14.83
C ILE A 105 -0.99 -34.46 13.92
N ASP A 106 -0.65 -35.73 13.72
CA ASP A 106 -1.35 -36.68 12.84
C ASP A 106 -2.86 -36.73 13.07
N LYS A 107 -3.30 -36.51 14.31
CA LYS A 107 -4.72 -36.43 14.67
C LYS A 107 -5.50 -35.43 13.82
N TYR A 108 -4.92 -34.25 13.55
CA TYR A 108 -5.59 -33.20 12.77
C TYR A 108 -5.36 -33.35 11.25
N VAL A 109 -4.22 -33.96 10.87
CA VAL A 109 -3.94 -34.24 9.45
C VAL A 109 -4.93 -35.28 8.92
N ASN A 110 -5.27 -36.27 9.75
CA ASN A 110 -6.17 -37.36 9.37
C ASN A 110 -7.64 -37.10 9.72
N ASP A 111 -7.96 -35.97 10.32
CA ASP A 111 -9.33 -35.59 10.65
C ASP A 111 -10.01 -34.91 9.44
N PRO A 112 -11.00 -35.55 8.81
CA PRO A 112 -11.69 -34.98 7.66
C PRO A 112 -12.45 -33.69 8.00
N THR A 113 -12.76 -33.45 9.28
CA THR A 113 -13.46 -32.24 9.72
C THR A 113 -12.51 -31.02 9.84
N ALA A 114 -11.20 -31.27 10.03
CA ALA A 114 -10.20 -30.21 10.14
C ALA A 114 -9.88 -29.52 8.80
N ASN A 115 -10.26 -30.13 7.66
CA ASN A 115 -10.02 -29.62 6.31
C ASN A 115 -8.57 -29.18 6.05
N TYR A 116 -7.61 -29.82 6.70
CA TYR A 116 -6.20 -29.48 6.55
C TYR A 116 -5.71 -29.77 5.13
N ARG A 117 -4.85 -28.88 4.63
CA ARG A 117 -4.18 -29.03 3.34
C ARG A 117 -2.74 -28.55 3.43
N ASP A 118 -1.82 -29.31 2.85
CA ASP A 118 -0.40 -28.94 2.72
C ASP A 118 -0.17 -27.75 1.80
N LYS A 119 -1.00 -27.63 0.76
CA LYS A 119 -1.02 -26.51 -0.19
C LYS A 119 -2.44 -26.01 -0.41
N SER A 120 -2.57 -24.71 -0.61
CA SER A 120 -3.84 -24.12 -1.05
C SER A 120 -4.13 -24.52 -2.50
N LYS A 121 -5.36 -24.33 -2.94
CA LYS A 121 -5.64 -24.18 -4.39
C LYS A 121 -4.95 -22.90 -4.87
N ALA A 122 -4.79 -22.77 -6.19
CA ALA A 122 -4.34 -21.52 -6.80
C ALA A 122 -5.16 -20.35 -6.25
N ASN A 123 -4.46 -19.34 -5.72
CA ASN A 123 -5.06 -18.20 -5.02
C ASN A 123 -4.20 -16.94 -5.21
N LYS A 124 -4.72 -15.81 -4.80
CA LYS A 124 -4.05 -14.52 -4.82
C LYS A 124 -3.92 -13.99 -3.40
N MET A 125 -2.82 -13.31 -3.11
CA MET A 125 -2.58 -12.61 -1.85
C MET A 125 -1.93 -11.26 -2.16
N VAL A 126 -2.31 -10.23 -1.43
CA VAL A 126 -1.67 -8.91 -1.52
C VAL A 126 -0.98 -8.60 -0.22
N VAL A 127 0.24 -8.12 -0.31
CA VAL A 127 1.03 -7.64 0.84
C VAL A 127 1.35 -6.18 0.60
N ILE A 128 0.96 -5.33 1.53
CA ILE A 128 1.16 -3.88 1.47
C ILE A 128 1.95 -3.45 2.70
N GLY A 129 3.00 -2.66 2.50
CA GLY A 129 3.86 -2.14 3.56
C GLY A 129 3.29 -0.93 4.31
N ASP A 130 2.00 -0.64 4.16
CA ASP A 130 1.29 0.45 4.83
C ASP A 130 -0.14 0.03 5.17
N GLY A 131 -0.43 -0.10 6.46
CA GLY A 131 -1.77 -0.43 6.94
C GLY A 131 -2.77 0.73 6.82
N ASP A 132 -2.27 1.96 6.71
CA ASP A 132 -3.10 3.15 6.58
C ASP A 132 -3.53 3.47 5.14
N LEU A 133 -2.99 2.75 4.14
CA LEU A 133 -3.31 2.96 2.72
C LEU A 133 -4.82 2.96 2.43
N ILE A 134 -5.58 2.11 3.13
CA ILE A 134 -7.01 1.93 2.97
C ILE A 134 -7.81 2.44 4.17
N ARG A 135 -7.18 3.23 5.02
CA ARG A 135 -7.82 3.78 6.22
C ARG A 135 -8.89 4.79 5.85
N ASN A 136 -10.06 4.65 6.47
CA ASN A 136 -11.11 5.65 6.38
C ASN A 136 -10.83 6.78 7.38
N GLU A 137 -10.50 7.95 6.89
CA GLU A 137 -10.20 9.11 7.71
C GLU A 137 -11.48 9.82 8.15
N LEU A 138 -11.44 10.34 9.36
CA LEU A 138 -12.49 11.21 9.89
C LEU A 138 -11.97 12.64 9.94
N GLY A 139 -12.76 13.55 9.46
CA GLY A 139 -12.50 14.98 9.57
C GLY A 139 -13.61 15.70 10.32
N MET A 140 -13.32 16.91 10.74
CA MET A 140 -14.29 17.75 11.43
C MET A 140 -14.86 18.78 10.45
N SER A 141 -16.19 18.81 10.31
CA SER A 141 -16.86 19.87 9.55
C SER A 141 -16.77 21.21 10.26
N GLU A 142 -17.07 22.30 9.56
CA GLU A 142 -17.17 23.64 10.16
C GLU A 142 -18.16 23.72 11.31
N LYS A 143 -19.13 22.80 11.34
CA LYS A 143 -20.14 22.69 12.40
C LYS A 143 -19.72 21.78 13.55
N GLY A 144 -18.46 21.32 13.58
CA GLY A 144 -17.92 20.42 14.62
C GLY A 144 -18.41 18.97 14.54
N GLN A 145 -19.01 18.55 13.42
CA GLN A 145 -19.45 17.18 13.21
C GLN A 145 -18.31 16.36 12.61
N LEU A 146 -18.09 15.14 13.11
CA LEU A 146 -17.20 14.18 12.50
C LEU A 146 -17.80 13.64 11.21
N LEU A 147 -17.10 13.80 10.10
CA LEU A 147 -17.50 13.29 8.80
C LEU A 147 -16.45 12.31 8.30
N PRO A 148 -16.85 11.16 7.74
CA PRO A 148 -15.91 10.27 7.07
C PRO A 148 -15.45 10.90 5.76
N TYR A 149 -14.14 10.95 5.55
CA TYR A 149 -13.55 11.40 4.27
C TYR A 149 -13.36 10.25 3.27
N GLY A 150 -13.73 9.04 3.64
CA GLY A 150 -13.49 7.86 2.82
C GLY A 150 -12.01 7.44 2.83
N LEU A 151 -11.60 6.74 1.78
CA LEU A 151 -10.21 6.29 1.59
C LEU A 151 -9.29 7.42 1.09
N GLN A 152 -9.68 8.67 1.28
CA GLN A 152 -8.92 9.85 0.91
C GLN A 152 -8.35 10.47 2.17
N PHE A 153 -7.05 10.60 2.21
CA PHE A 153 -6.32 11.09 3.38
C PHE A 153 -6.45 12.58 3.65
N GLU A 154 -7.15 13.33 2.80
CA GLU A 154 -7.24 14.79 2.96
C GLU A 154 -8.67 15.24 2.80
N PRO A 155 -9.03 16.34 3.49
CA PRO A 155 -10.34 16.93 3.29
C PRO A 155 -10.55 17.20 1.81
N ILE A 156 -11.75 16.95 1.38
CA ILE A 156 -12.19 17.24 0.02
C ILE A 156 -11.81 18.67 -0.32
N VAL A 157 -10.78 18.82 -1.12
CA VAL A 157 -10.44 20.13 -1.69
C VAL A 157 -11.51 20.42 -2.74
N ARG A 158 -12.22 21.53 -2.56
CA ARG A 158 -13.16 22.00 -3.56
C ARG A 158 -12.40 22.83 -4.60
N ASP A 159 -12.66 22.57 -5.85
CA ASP A 159 -12.14 23.40 -6.94
C ASP A 159 -12.82 24.79 -6.96
N GLN A 160 -12.40 25.63 -7.91
CA GLN A 160 -12.96 26.97 -8.07
C GLN A 160 -14.48 26.98 -8.37
N ASN A 161 -15.04 25.84 -8.82
CA ASN A 161 -16.46 25.65 -9.10
C ASN A 161 -17.22 25.03 -7.93
N ASN A 162 -16.57 24.91 -6.75
CA ASN A 162 -17.11 24.25 -5.56
C ASN A 162 -17.37 22.74 -5.74
N GLN A 163 -16.76 22.13 -6.75
CA GLN A 163 -16.82 20.70 -6.98
C GLN A 163 -15.74 19.99 -6.15
N VAL A 164 -16.08 18.78 -5.71
CA VAL A 164 -15.18 17.93 -4.95
C VAL A 164 -14.06 17.44 -5.85
N ALA A 165 -12.84 17.91 -5.61
CA ALA A 165 -11.65 17.38 -6.26
C ALA A 165 -11.06 16.26 -5.42
N THR A 166 -10.97 15.07 -5.99
CA THR A 166 -10.25 13.94 -5.38
C THR A 166 -8.75 14.19 -5.51
N MET A 167 -8.07 14.40 -4.39
CA MET A 167 -6.65 14.71 -4.42
C MET A 167 -5.78 13.47 -4.62
N TYR A 168 -6.16 12.33 -4.08
CA TYR A 168 -5.40 11.09 -4.13
C TYR A 168 -6.20 9.90 -4.67
N GLY A 169 -5.48 8.98 -5.33
CA GLY A 169 -6.05 7.81 -5.99
C GLY A 169 -6.24 6.59 -5.10
N ASN A 170 -6.04 6.69 -3.78
CA ASN A 170 -6.10 5.54 -2.87
C ASN A 170 -7.41 4.75 -2.98
N GLY A 171 -8.56 5.43 -3.07
CA GLY A 171 -9.87 4.78 -3.19
C GLY A 171 -10.02 4.01 -4.50
N ILE A 172 -9.61 4.61 -5.62
CA ILE A 172 -9.68 3.98 -6.95
C ILE A 172 -8.72 2.79 -7.00
N PHE A 173 -7.47 2.97 -6.53
CA PHE A 173 -6.51 1.87 -6.43
C PHE A 173 -7.07 0.69 -5.63
N PHE A 174 -7.69 0.97 -4.48
CA PHE A 174 -8.27 -0.09 -3.65
C PHE A 174 -9.44 -0.80 -4.35
N THR A 175 -10.30 -0.08 -5.07
CA THR A 175 -11.38 -0.67 -5.84
C THR A 175 -10.83 -1.58 -6.95
N ASN A 176 -9.86 -1.10 -7.73
CA ASN A 176 -9.18 -1.90 -8.76
C ASN A 176 -8.53 -3.15 -8.16
N LEU A 177 -7.92 -3.01 -6.98
CA LEU A 177 -7.33 -4.14 -6.26
C LEU A 177 -8.37 -5.18 -5.88
N MET A 178 -9.53 -4.76 -5.36
CA MET A 178 -10.62 -5.67 -5.00
C MET A 178 -11.18 -6.38 -6.24
N ASP A 179 -11.36 -5.67 -7.37
CA ASP A 179 -11.79 -6.27 -8.63
C ASP A 179 -10.79 -7.32 -9.12
N ARG A 180 -9.49 -7.04 -9.05
CA ARG A 180 -8.43 -8.02 -9.36
C ARG A 180 -8.49 -9.24 -8.47
N MET A 181 -8.70 -9.06 -7.18
CA MET A 181 -8.78 -10.16 -6.20
C MET A 181 -10.02 -11.03 -6.41
N MET A 182 -11.14 -10.45 -6.83
CA MET A 182 -12.39 -11.15 -7.14
C MET A 182 -12.43 -11.77 -8.53
N GLY A 183 -11.45 -11.51 -9.39
CA GLY A 183 -11.41 -12.00 -10.76
C GLY A 183 -12.23 -11.15 -11.74
N ASN A 184 -12.60 -9.93 -11.37
CA ASN A 184 -13.36 -8.97 -12.17
C ASN A 184 -12.43 -8.02 -12.93
N GLU A 185 -11.37 -8.53 -13.52
CA GLU A 185 -10.30 -7.73 -14.16
C GLU A 185 -10.81 -6.78 -15.26
N HIS A 186 -11.94 -7.12 -15.85
CA HIS A 186 -12.60 -6.28 -16.86
C HIS A 186 -13.23 -4.98 -16.32
N LEU A 187 -13.32 -4.82 -15.00
CA LEU A 187 -13.83 -3.62 -14.33
C LEU A 187 -12.72 -2.63 -13.91
N ILE A 188 -11.47 -3.03 -14.04
CA ILE A 188 -10.33 -2.18 -13.69
C ILE A 188 -10.29 -0.98 -14.63
N SER A 189 -10.33 0.23 -14.06
CA SER A 189 -10.41 1.51 -14.77
C SER A 189 -9.05 2.12 -15.08
#